data_59faa03ec9767e3cee1ff318f958e4a0
#
_entry.id   59faa03ec9767e3cee1ff318f958e4a0
#
_cell.length_a   1.000
_cell.length_b   1.000
_cell.length_c   1.000
_cell.angle_alpha   90.00
_cell.angle_beta   90.00
_cell.angle_gamma   90.00
#
_symmetry.space_group_name_H-M   'P 1'
#
loop_
_entity.id
_entity.type
_entity.pdbx_description
1 polymer ?
#
loop_
_entity_poly.entity_id
_entity_poly.type
_entity_poly.pdbx_seq_one_letter_code
_entity_poly.pdbx_strand_id
1 'polypeptide(L)'
;SFKTLFPYLELYTKEDLKELEPKLVWANKEQTIERPEPIVAMGAKGEYTTVDFGAMTNELAKAGQNANDEQTTDIFYNSEVEDIEKDGDKYRLTTVNGTVYTADFVVVNAGAHSLFLAHKMGYGKHMGSLSMAGSFYITSGNFLNGKVYMVQNDKLPFAALHGDPDILEDGRTRFGPTALALGVLERYKGFASFGQCLKTMNIDG
;
A
#
# COMPACT_ATOMS: atom_id res chain seq x y z
N SER A 1 -21.54 5.82 -14.74
CA SER A 1 -21.96 4.88 -13.68
C SER A 1 -20.75 4.04 -13.26
N PHE A 2 -20.67 3.65 -11.99
CA PHE A 2 -19.60 2.80 -11.49
C PHE A 2 -19.48 1.49 -12.28
N LYS A 3 -20.62 0.89 -12.61
CA LYS A 3 -20.70 -0.31 -13.43
C LYS A 3 -20.21 -0.11 -14.88
N THR A 4 -20.22 1.11 -15.38
CA THR A 4 -19.65 1.43 -16.71
C THR A 4 -18.12 1.37 -16.69
N LEU A 5 -17.50 1.76 -15.58
CA LEU A 5 -16.05 1.70 -15.40
C LEU A 5 -15.58 0.28 -15.03
N PHE A 6 -16.40 -0.47 -14.32
CA PHE A 6 -16.10 -1.81 -13.81
C PHE A 6 -17.23 -2.77 -14.17
N PRO A 7 -17.36 -3.20 -15.44
CA PRO A 7 -18.50 -3.98 -15.92
C PRO A 7 -18.60 -5.38 -15.31
N TYR A 8 -17.49 -5.90 -14.78
CA TYR A 8 -17.40 -7.22 -14.12
C TYR A 8 -17.96 -7.22 -12.68
N LEU A 9 -18.23 -6.04 -12.10
CA LEU A 9 -18.80 -5.98 -10.76
C LEU A 9 -20.28 -6.31 -10.77
N GLU A 10 -20.70 -7.14 -9.84
CA GLU A 10 -22.07 -7.54 -9.59
C GLU A 10 -22.64 -6.82 -8.38
N LEU A 11 -23.93 -6.58 -8.38
CA LEU A 11 -24.67 -6.04 -7.23
C LEU A 11 -25.18 -7.21 -6.40
N TYR A 12 -24.83 -7.22 -5.12
CA TYR A 12 -25.27 -8.22 -4.15
C TYR A 12 -26.28 -7.63 -3.19
N THR A 13 -27.42 -8.30 -3.08
CA THR A 13 -28.45 -8.02 -2.08
C THR A 13 -28.05 -8.61 -0.72
N LYS A 14 -28.83 -8.30 0.31
CA LYS A 14 -28.63 -8.90 1.63
C LYS A 14 -28.78 -10.43 1.60
N GLU A 15 -29.67 -10.96 0.74
CA GLU A 15 -29.82 -12.40 0.55
C GLU A 15 -28.56 -13.04 -0.06
N ASP A 16 -27.98 -12.42 -1.09
CA ASP A 16 -26.74 -12.90 -1.67
C ASP A 16 -25.59 -12.89 -0.66
N LEU A 17 -25.57 -11.90 0.23
CA LEU A 17 -24.54 -11.79 1.26
C LEU A 17 -24.69 -12.81 2.39
N LYS A 18 -25.86 -13.44 2.56
CA LYS A 18 -26.01 -14.57 3.52
C LYS A 18 -25.10 -15.74 3.18
N GLU A 19 -24.84 -15.95 1.89
CA GLU A 19 -23.94 -17.00 1.42
C GLU A 19 -22.50 -16.51 1.29
N LEU A 20 -22.29 -15.30 0.74
CA LEU A 20 -20.96 -14.77 0.44
C LEU A 20 -20.21 -14.35 1.69
N GLU A 21 -20.88 -13.60 2.57
CA GLU A 21 -20.31 -13.02 3.78
C GLU A 21 -21.31 -13.11 4.94
N PRO A 22 -21.62 -14.31 5.43
CA PRO A 22 -22.70 -14.53 6.39
C PRO A 22 -22.58 -13.69 7.66
N LYS A 23 -21.38 -13.41 8.13
CA LYS A 23 -21.18 -12.60 9.34
C LYS A 23 -21.46 -11.13 9.19
N LEU A 24 -21.63 -10.62 7.97
CA LEU A 24 -22.15 -9.28 7.73
C LEU A 24 -23.66 -9.22 7.95
N VAL A 25 -24.36 -10.32 7.68
CA VAL A 25 -25.82 -10.38 7.74
C VAL A 25 -26.33 -10.90 9.08
N TRP A 26 -25.71 -11.96 9.59
CA TRP A 26 -26.15 -12.60 10.82
C TRP A 26 -25.52 -11.98 12.07
N ALA A 27 -26.36 -11.68 13.07
CA ALA A 27 -25.93 -11.12 14.34
C ALA A 27 -25.41 -12.18 15.31
N ASN A 28 -25.80 -13.44 15.12
CA ASN A 28 -25.42 -14.57 15.99
C ASN A 28 -24.78 -15.71 15.19
N LYS A 29 -24.06 -16.60 15.90
CA LYS A 29 -23.36 -17.74 15.27
C LYS A 29 -24.31 -18.78 14.68
N GLU A 30 -25.48 -18.93 15.24
CA GLU A 30 -26.52 -19.88 14.82
C GLU A 30 -27.23 -19.44 13.55
N GLN A 31 -26.95 -18.25 13.04
CA GLN A 31 -27.55 -17.66 11.84
C GLN A 31 -29.09 -17.62 11.86
N THR A 32 -29.62 -17.27 13.03
CA THR A 32 -31.08 -17.19 13.26
C THR A 32 -31.57 -15.76 13.46
N ILE A 33 -30.68 -14.81 13.73
CA ILE A 33 -30.98 -13.40 13.98
C ILE A 33 -30.28 -12.56 12.92
N GLU A 34 -31.04 -11.99 12.00
CA GLU A 34 -30.51 -11.04 11.03
C GLU A 34 -30.26 -9.67 11.67
N ARG A 35 -29.20 -9.00 11.22
CA ARG A 35 -28.99 -7.59 11.53
C ARG A 35 -30.10 -6.75 10.90
N PRO A 36 -30.66 -5.78 11.62
CA PRO A 36 -31.78 -4.96 11.11
C PRO A 36 -31.35 -4.01 9.99
N GLU A 37 -30.06 -3.66 9.89
CA GLU A 37 -29.56 -2.70 8.94
C GLU A 37 -29.74 -3.20 7.50
N PRO A 38 -30.19 -2.33 6.57
CA PRO A 38 -30.17 -2.66 5.15
C PRO A 38 -28.73 -2.73 4.66
N ILE A 39 -28.38 -3.81 3.99
CA ILE A 39 -27.05 -4.02 3.44
C ILE A 39 -27.19 -4.31 1.95
N VAL A 40 -26.37 -3.64 1.15
CA VAL A 40 -26.18 -3.91 -0.27
C VAL A 40 -24.68 -3.78 -0.54
N ALA A 41 -24.15 -4.64 -1.39
CA ALA A 41 -22.74 -4.60 -1.77
C ALA A 41 -22.57 -4.68 -3.29
N MET A 42 -21.40 -4.29 -3.74
CA MET A 42 -20.95 -4.50 -5.11
C MET A 42 -19.57 -5.16 -5.07
N GLY A 43 -19.38 -6.17 -5.87
CA GLY A 43 -18.13 -6.93 -5.87
C GLY A 43 -18.01 -7.88 -7.04
N ALA A 44 -16.96 -8.66 -7.02
CA ALA A 44 -16.70 -9.72 -7.99
C ALA A 44 -16.32 -11.02 -7.26
N LYS A 45 -16.97 -12.10 -7.63
CA LYS A 45 -16.61 -13.45 -7.16
C LYS A 45 -15.35 -13.94 -7.85
N GLY A 46 -14.48 -14.61 -7.11
CA GLY A 46 -13.30 -15.28 -7.68
C GLY A 46 -12.13 -14.34 -8.02
N GLU A 47 -12.24 -13.05 -7.68
CA GLU A 47 -11.14 -12.10 -7.82
C GLU A 47 -10.21 -12.16 -6.61
N TYR A 48 -8.90 -12.07 -6.89
CA TYR A 48 -7.89 -11.95 -5.84
C TYR A 48 -7.82 -10.52 -5.34
N THR A 49 -8.07 -10.31 -4.06
CA THR A 49 -8.13 -8.96 -3.44
C THR A 49 -7.06 -8.73 -2.39
N THR A 50 -6.31 -9.76 -2.04
CA THR A 50 -5.27 -9.71 -1.01
C THR A 50 -4.00 -10.36 -1.54
N VAL A 51 -2.86 -9.71 -1.30
CA VAL A 51 -1.54 -10.14 -1.80
C VAL A 51 -0.52 -10.07 -0.66
N ASP A 52 0.35 -11.07 -0.57
CA ASP A 52 1.60 -10.97 0.17
C ASP A 52 2.59 -10.16 -0.66
N PHE A 53 2.71 -8.86 -0.36
CA PHE A 53 3.62 -7.96 -1.06
C PHE A 53 5.09 -8.32 -0.85
N GLY A 54 5.45 -8.95 0.26
CA GLY A 54 6.80 -9.43 0.51
C GLY A 54 7.18 -10.56 -0.46
N ALA A 55 6.32 -11.58 -0.55
CA ALA A 55 6.51 -12.68 -1.50
C ALA A 55 6.49 -12.18 -2.94
N MET A 56 5.52 -11.33 -3.29
CA MET A 56 5.42 -10.75 -4.64
C MET A 56 6.68 -9.96 -5.03
N THR A 57 7.22 -9.14 -4.12
CA THR A 57 8.44 -8.36 -4.37
C THR A 57 9.63 -9.28 -4.61
N ASN A 58 9.78 -10.34 -3.82
CA ASN A 58 10.85 -11.31 -4.00
C ASN A 58 10.75 -12.06 -5.35
N GLU A 59 9.54 -12.45 -5.75
CA GLU A 59 9.35 -13.13 -7.03
C GLU A 59 9.60 -12.19 -8.22
N LEU A 60 9.17 -10.92 -8.13
CA LEU A 60 9.47 -9.91 -9.15
C LEU A 60 10.98 -9.65 -9.26
N ALA A 61 11.70 -9.59 -8.14
CA ALA A 61 13.15 -9.43 -8.13
C ALA A 61 13.84 -10.61 -8.83
N LYS A 62 13.47 -11.84 -8.49
CA LYS A 62 13.97 -13.05 -9.15
C LYS A 62 13.64 -13.08 -10.65
N ALA A 63 12.41 -12.72 -11.02
CA ALA A 63 12.00 -12.64 -12.42
C ALA A 63 12.85 -11.62 -13.19
N GLY A 64 13.11 -10.45 -12.60
CA GLY A 64 13.99 -9.43 -13.20
C GLY A 64 15.40 -9.93 -13.43
N GLN A 65 15.97 -10.67 -12.47
CA GLN A 65 17.33 -11.24 -12.59
C GLN A 65 17.43 -12.34 -13.68
N ASN A 66 16.33 -13.00 -13.97
CA ASN A 66 16.28 -14.12 -14.93
C ASN A 66 15.58 -13.76 -16.25
N ALA A 67 15.34 -12.48 -16.54
CA ALA A 67 14.44 -12.05 -17.62
C ALA A 67 14.94 -12.42 -19.02
N ASN A 68 16.26 -12.37 -19.28
CA ASN A 68 16.88 -12.85 -20.53
C ASN A 68 18.41 -12.91 -20.41
N ASP A 69 19.05 -13.59 -21.34
CA ASP A 69 20.52 -13.76 -21.38
C ASP A 69 21.27 -12.49 -21.87
N GLU A 70 20.56 -11.53 -22.46
CA GLU A 70 21.16 -10.31 -23.04
C GLU A 70 21.21 -9.13 -22.07
N GLN A 71 20.40 -9.19 -20.99
CA GLN A 71 20.32 -8.13 -19.99
C GLN A 71 20.58 -8.69 -18.59
N THR A 72 21.47 -8.04 -17.86
CA THR A 72 21.74 -8.38 -16.48
C THR A 72 21.02 -7.43 -15.53
N THR A 73 20.42 -7.98 -14.48
CA THR A 73 19.83 -7.21 -13.38
C THR A 73 20.58 -7.55 -12.09
N ASP A 74 21.29 -6.58 -11.55
CA ASP A 74 21.96 -6.71 -10.27
C ASP A 74 21.15 -6.03 -9.17
N ILE A 75 21.04 -6.69 -8.02
CA ILE A 75 20.36 -6.15 -6.85
C ILE A 75 21.38 -5.96 -5.73
N PHE A 76 21.55 -4.72 -5.32
CA PHE A 76 22.46 -4.35 -4.24
C PHE A 76 21.65 -4.07 -2.97
N TYR A 77 21.74 -4.98 -2.00
CA TYR A 77 21.16 -4.80 -0.66
C TYR A 77 22.07 -3.94 0.22
N ASN A 78 21.53 -3.37 1.29
CA ASN A 78 22.23 -2.48 2.22
C ASN A 78 22.90 -1.30 1.52
N SER A 79 22.33 -0.85 0.41
CA SER A 79 22.84 0.21 -0.45
C SER A 79 21.83 1.38 -0.48
N GLU A 80 21.51 1.92 0.70
CA GLU A 80 20.63 3.08 0.83
C GLU A 80 21.25 4.29 0.12
N VAL A 81 20.56 4.80 -0.92
CA VAL A 81 21.02 5.95 -1.68
C VAL A 81 20.75 7.22 -0.87
N GLU A 82 21.83 7.92 -0.57
CA GLU A 82 21.78 9.20 0.13
C GLU A 82 21.68 10.40 -0.82
N ASP A 83 22.38 10.31 -1.96
CA ASP A 83 22.45 11.41 -2.91
C ASP A 83 22.48 10.96 -4.37
N ILE A 84 21.93 11.82 -5.24
CA ILE A 84 21.93 11.62 -6.68
C ILE A 84 22.30 12.96 -7.32
N GLU A 85 23.37 12.99 -8.08
CA GLU A 85 23.87 14.17 -8.76
C GLU A 85 24.01 13.92 -10.26
N LYS A 86 23.76 14.94 -11.07
CA LYS A 86 24.09 14.89 -12.49
C LYS A 86 25.58 15.16 -12.69
N ASP A 87 26.27 14.27 -13.39
CA ASP A 87 27.69 14.34 -13.67
C ASP A 87 27.90 14.18 -15.20
N GLY A 88 27.97 15.29 -15.91
CA GLY A 88 27.96 15.30 -17.37
C GLY A 88 26.68 14.71 -17.94
N ASP A 89 26.81 13.68 -18.79
CA ASP A 89 25.68 12.96 -19.38
C ASP A 89 25.17 11.81 -18.51
N LYS A 90 25.80 11.57 -17.36
CA LYS A 90 25.47 10.48 -16.43
C LYS A 90 24.93 11.00 -15.10
N TYR A 91 24.52 10.08 -14.26
CA TYR A 91 24.15 10.31 -12.88
C TYR A 91 25.10 9.57 -11.96
N ARG A 92 25.50 10.24 -10.89
CA ARG A 92 26.29 9.69 -9.80
C ARG A 92 25.39 9.51 -8.58
N LEU A 93 25.30 8.27 -8.09
CA LEU A 93 24.53 7.91 -6.91
C LEU A 93 25.51 7.58 -5.79
N THR A 94 25.35 8.25 -4.66
CA THR A 94 26.15 8.00 -3.46
C THR A 94 25.27 7.35 -2.40
N THR A 95 25.74 6.25 -1.83
CA THR A 95 25.06 5.56 -0.75
C THR A 95 25.56 6.02 0.61
N VAL A 96 24.75 5.79 1.66
CA VAL A 96 25.08 6.13 3.05
C VAL A 96 26.42 5.51 3.51
N ASN A 97 26.79 4.35 2.99
CA ASN A 97 28.08 3.70 3.30
C ASN A 97 29.25 4.21 2.44
N GLY A 98 29.03 5.22 1.60
CA GLY A 98 30.05 5.84 0.76
C GLY A 98 30.33 5.13 -0.57
N THR A 99 29.58 4.07 -0.92
CA THR A 99 29.70 3.45 -2.24
C THR A 99 29.11 4.38 -3.30
N VAL A 100 29.78 4.47 -4.45
CA VAL A 100 29.36 5.30 -5.57
C VAL A 100 29.01 4.43 -6.77
N TYR A 101 27.85 4.67 -7.36
CA TYR A 101 27.39 4.07 -8.60
C TYR A 101 27.23 5.15 -9.67
N THR A 102 27.44 4.77 -10.93
CA THR A 102 27.21 5.64 -12.08
C THR A 102 26.20 4.99 -13.01
N ALA A 103 25.24 5.77 -13.49
CA ALA A 103 24.19 5.30 -14.38
C ALA A 103 23.87 6.33 -15.48
N ASP A 104 23.47 5.84 -16.65
CA ASP A 104 22.99 6.69 -17.75
C ASP A 104 21.58 7.19 -17.49
N PHE A 105 20.79 6.43 -16.71
CA PHE A 105 19.41 6.74 -16.36
C PHE A 105 19.09 6.28 -14.94
N VAL A 106 18.27 7.04 -14.21
CA VAL A 106 17.88 6.72 -12.84
C VAL A 106 16.36 6.78 -12.69
N VAL A 107 15.78 5.72 -12.17
CA VAL A 107 14.37 5.69 -11.74
C VAL A 107 14.32 5.70 -10.21
N VAL A 108 13.78 6.77 -9.64
CA VAL A 108 13.63 6.90 -8.19
C VAL A 108 12.28 6.31 -7.77
N ASN A 109 12.29 5.06 -7.33
CA ASN A 109 11.13 4.33 -6.83
C ASN A 109 11.29 3.98 -5.35
N ALA A 110 11.63 4.97 -4.53
CA ALA A 110 11.98 4.84 -3.11
C ALA A 110 10.79 5.05 -2.15
N GLY A 111 9.55 4.81 -2.63
CA GLY A 111 8.35 4.98 -1.82
C GLY A 111 8.24 6.42 -1.27
N ALA A 112 8.04 6.56 0.03
CA ALA A 112 7.91 7.86 0.70
C ALA A 112 9.17 8.74 0.60
N HIS A 113 10.34 8.15 0.35
CA HIS A 113 11.61 8.89 0.18
C HIS A 113 11.81 9.43 -1.24
N SER A 114 10.99 9.03 -2.22
CA SER A 114 11.16 9.43 -3.62
C SER A 114 11.14 10.95 -3.79
N LEU A 115 10.19 11.64 -3.17
CA LEU A 115 10.10 13.09 -3.27
C LEU A 115 11.29 13.79 -2.59
N PHE A 116 11.78 13.25 -1.48
CA PHE A 116 12.98 13.77 -0.81
C PHE A 116 14.20 13.74 -1.73
N LEU A 117 14.44 12.62 -2.40
CA LEU A 117 15.54 12.47 -3.37
C LEU A 117 15.34 13.40 -4.59
N ALA A 118 14.11 13.51 -5.10
CA ALA A 118 13.80 14.42 -6.20
C ALA A 118 14.06 15.88 -5.81
N HIS A 119 13.69 16.30 -4.59
CA HIS A 119 13.98 17.65 -4.08
C HIS A 119 15.48 17.94 -3.98
N LYS A 120 16.31 16.97 -3.59
CA LYS A 120 17.77 17.13 -3.58
C LYS A 120 18.31 17.43 -4.97
N MET A 121 17.76 16.80 -5.98
CA MET A 121 18.10 17.03 -7.40
C MET A 121 17.48 18.32 -7.99
N GLY A 122 16.69 19.06 -7.21
CA GLY A 122 16.01 20.28 -7.69
C GLY A 122 14.65 20.08 -8.32
N TYR A 123 14.15 18.84 -8.43
CA TYR A 123 12.87 18.52 -9.04
C TYR A 123 11.72 18.51 -8.03
N GLY A 124 10.52 18.85 -8.51
CA GLY A 124 9.29 18.74 -7.72
C GLY A 124 9.22 19.66 -6.49
N LYS A 125 9.98 20.75 -6.43
CA LYS A 125 10.06 21.68 -5.28
C LYS A 125 8.71 22.30 -4.89
N HIS A 126 7.76 22.36 -5.81
CA HIS A 126 6.39 22.82 -5.59
C HIS A 126 5.47 21.75 -5.01
N MET A 127 5.93 20.51 -4.92
CA MET A 127 5.18 19.39 -4.38
C MET A 127 5.53 19.17 -2.92
N GLY A 128 4.55 18.76 -2.13
CA GLY A 128 4.74 18.34 -0.75
C GLY A 128 4.21 16.93 -0.53
N SER A 129 4.70 16.25 0.50
CA SER A 129 4.16 14.96 0.92
C SER A 129 3.80 14.98 2.40
N LEU A 130 2.66 14.37 2.71
CA LEU A 130 2.22 14.11 4.08
C LEU A 130 2.14 12.60 4.27
N SER A 131 2.97 12.08 5.15
CA SER A 131 2.98 10.65 5.46
C SER A 131 1.79 10.29 6.34
N MET A 132 1.02 9.30 5.90
CA MET A 132 -0.12 8.78 6.66
C MET A 132 0.13 7.32 7.02
N ALA A 133 -0.02 6.96 8.29
CA ALA A 133 0.02 5.59 8.75
C ALA A 133 -1.39 5.04 8.95
N GLY A 134 -1.57 3.76 8.66
CA GLY A 134 -2.75 2.99 9.02
C GLY A 134 -2.39 1.84 9.95
N SER A 135 -3.16 1.68 11.00
CA SER A 135 -3.08 0.49 11.87
C SER A 135 -4.33 -0.34 11.71
N PHE A 136 -4.17 -1.65 11.83
CA PHE A 136 -5.28 -2.60 11.78
C PHE A 136 -5.50 -3.24 13.14
N TYR A 137 -6.75 -3.45 13.47
CA TYR A 137 -7.16 -4.31 14.57
C TYR A 137 -7.19 -5.74 14.04
N ILE A 138 -6.54 -6.64 14.76
CA ILE A 138 -6.50 -8.07 14.44
C ILE A 138 -7.42 -8.80 15.41
N THR A 139 -8.32 -9.62 14.89
CA THR A 139 -9.23 -10.45 15.67
C THR A 139 -8.80 -11.91 15.59
N SER A 140 -9.03 -12.67 16.67
CA SER A 140 -8.93 -14.13 16.63
C SER A 140 -10.19 -14.71 16.01
N GLY A 141 -10.10 -15.18 14.78
CA GLY A 141 -11.17 -15.85 14.03
C GLY A 141 -11.42 -15.26 12.65
N ASN A 142 -11.85 -16.12 11.75
CA ASN A 142 -12.27 -15.73 10.40
C ASN A 142 -13.65 -15.10 10.44
N PHE A 143 -13.70 -13.78 10.37
CA PHE A 143 -14.95 -13.03 10.32
C PHE A 143 -15.42 -12.73 8.89
N LEU A 144 -14.52 -12.74 7.93
CA LEU A 144 -14.80 -12.46 6.53
C LEU A 144 -14.25 -13.59 5.65
N ASN A 145 -14.95 -13.90 4.58
CA ASN A 145 -14.51 -14.85 3.57
C ASN A 145 -13.61 -14.18 2.53
N GLY A 146 -13.86 -12.90 2.27
CA GLY A 146 -13.08 -12.09 1.35
C GLY A 146 -12.80 -10.70 1.90
N LYS A 147 -12.25 -9.83 1.07
CA LYS A 147 -11.99 -8.44 1.42
C LYS A 147 -13.24 -7.60 1.23
N VAL A 148 -13.68 -6.93 2.29
CA VAL A 148 -14.87 -6.10 2.32
C VAL A 148 -14.50 -4.65 2.62
N TYR A 149 -14.88 -3.72 1.75
CA TYR A 149 -14.73 -2.29 1.93
C TYR A 149 -16.05 -1.63 2.29
N MET A 150 -16.00 -0.68 3.20
CA MET A 150 -17.08 0.29 3.35
C MET A 150 -16.97 1.37 2.27
N VAL A 151 -18.09 1.99 1.92
CA VAL A 151 -18.08 3.17 1.05
C VAL A 151 -17.20 4.26 1.68
N GLN A 152 -16.34 4.87 0.88
CA GLN A 152 -15.46 5.95 1.29
C GLN A 152 -16.26 7.09 1.92
N ASN A 153 -15.82 7.54 3.08
CA ASN A 153 -16.38 8.73 3.72
C ASN A 153 -15.60 9.96 3.25
N ASP A 154 -16.28 10.97 2.72
CA ASP A 154 -15.67 12.21 2.21
C ASP A 154 -14.89 12.98 3.30
N LYS A 155 -15.22 12.76 4.58
CA LYS A 155 -14.48 13.35 5.71
C LYS A 155 -13.19 12.63 6.05
N LEU A 156 -12.96 11.44 5.48
CA LEU A 156 -11.75 10.63 5.67
C LEU A 156 -11.20 10.21 4.29
N PRO A 157 -10.66 11.15 3.50
CA PRO A 157 -10.29 10.90 2.11
C PRO A 157 -9.10 9.94 1.95
N PHE A 158 -8.41 9.57 3.03
CA PHE A 158 -7.16 8.80 2.97
C PHE A 158 -7.37 7.29 3.01
N ALA A 159 -8.49 6.80 3.56
CA ALA A 159 -8.70 5.39 3.73
C ALA A 159 -10.17 5.03 3.87
N ALA A 160 -10.67 4.13 3.04
CA ALA A 160 -11.90 3.42 3.29
C ALA A 160 -11.67 2.35 4.35
N LEU A 161 -12.51 2.30 5.38
CA LEU A 161 -12.49 1.19 6.34
C LEU A 161 -12.77 -0.12 5.60
N HIS A 162 -11.96 -1.11 5.86
CA HIS A 162 -12.13 -2.43 5.28
C HIS A 162 -11.74 -3.53 6.26
N GLY A 163 -12.18 -4.73 5.97
CA GLY A 163 -11.74 -5.93 6.62
C GLY A 163 -11.30 -6.97 5.61
N ASP A 164 -10.33 -7.77 5.97
CA ASP A 164 -9.83 -8.87 5.15
C ASP A 164 -9.32 -10.03 6.02
N PRO A 165 -9.45 -11.27 5.53
CA PRO A 165 -8.74 -12.40 6.13
C PRO A 165 -7.23 -12.15 6.11
N ASP A 166 -6.53 -12.54 7.16
CA ASP A 166 -5.08 -12.47 7.16
C ASP A 166 -4.51 -13.64 6.38
N ILE A 167 -3.86 -13.35 5.25
CA ILE A 167 -3.27 -14.39 4.38
C ILE A 167 -1.94 -14.95 4.92
N LEU A 168 -1.34 -14.29 5.91
CA LEU A 168 -0.08 -14.72 6.51
C LEU A 168 -0.31 -15.55 7.77
N GLU A 169 -1.46 -15.34 8.44
CA GLU A 169 -1.81 -16.06 9.65
C GLU A 169 -3.26 -16.52 9.58
N ASP A 170 -3.45 -17.82 9.33
CA ASP A 170 -4.77 -18.44 9.25
C ASP A 170 -5.60 -18.22 10.52
N GLY A 171 -6.90 -18.13 10.35
CA GLY A 171 -7.84 -17.93 11.45
C GLY A 171 -7.88 -16.51 12.03
N ARG A 172 -7.38 -15.51 11.32
CA ARG A 172 -7.45 -14.09 11.71
C ARG A 172 -8.16 -13.25 10.68
N THR A 173 -8.77 -12.17 11.15
CA THR A 173 -9.32 -11.10 10.29
C THR A 173 -8.77 -9.77 10.75
N ARG A 174 -8.37 -8.93 9.79
CA ARG A 174 -7.88 -7.58 10.04
C ARG A 174 -8.97 -6.58 9.70
N PHE A 175 -9.13 -5.55 10.53
CA PHE A 175 -10.06 -4.44 10.33
C PHE A 175 -9.32 -3.11 10.46
N GLY A 176 -9.48 -2.25 9.49
CA GLY A 176 -8.84 -0.93 9.44
C GLY A 176 -8.91 -0.31 8.06
N PRO A 177 -7.97 0.56 7.72
CA PRO A 177 -6.97 1.14 8.62
C PRO A 177 -7.52 2.28 9.49
N THR A 178 -6.84 2.57 10.58
CA THR A 178 -6.89 3.91 11.18
C THR A 178 -6.10 4.89 10.31
N ALA A 179 -6.36 6.19 10.42
CA ALA A 179 -5.59 7.21 9.73
C ALA A 179 -4.85 8.09 10.74
N LEU A 180 -3.53 8.11 10.67
CA LEU A 180 -2.68 8.89 11.55
C LEU A 180 -1.61 9.61 10.73
N ALA A 181 -1.56 10.94 10.82
CA ALA A 181 -0.48 11.70 10.22
C ALA A 181 0.84 11.44 10.97
N LEU A 182 1.90 11.19 10.21
CA LEU A 182 3.24 10.96 10.72
C LEU A 182 4.17 12.13 10.38
N GLY A 183 5.04 12.49 11.35
CA GLY A 183 6.16 13.40 11.12
C GLY A 183 7.42 12.72 10.58
N VAL A 184 7.30 11.52 10.02
CA VAL A 184 8.41 10.73 9.48
C VAL A 184 8.01 10.09 8.16
N LEU A 185 8.97 9.83 7.28
CA LEU A 185 8.71 9.16 5.99
C LEU A 185 8.55 7.64 6.16
N GLU A 186 9.15 7.08 7.18
CA GLU A 186 9.11 5.64 7.45
C GLU A 186 8.86 5.36 8.93
N ARG A 187 7.79 4.62 9.22
CA ARG A 187 7.33 4.31 10.58
C ARG A 187 8.30 3.42 11.37
N TYR A 188 8.93 2.46 10.69
CA TYR A 188 9.68 1.38 11.36
C TYR A 188 11.10 1.77 11.76
N LYS A 189 11.61 2.91 11.32
CA LYS A 189 12.92 3.47 11.70
C LYS A 189 12.83 4.56 12.78
N GLY A 190 11.74 4.63 13.51
CA GLY A 190 11.52 5.65 14.55
C GLY A 190 11.57 7.06 13.96
N PHE A 191 12.40 7.95 14.52
CA PHE A 191 12.55 9.34 14.07
C PHE A 191 13.67 9.54 13.04
N ALA A 192 14.29 8.50 12.52
CA ALA A 192 15.45 8.63 11.62
C ALA A 192 15.16 9.48 10.38
N SER A 193 13.93 9.42 9.84
CA SER A 193 13.52 10.19 8.66
C SER A 193 12.76 11.50 8.98
N PHE A 194 12.75 11.96 10.23
CA PHE A 194 12.03 13.18 10.61
C PHE A 194 12.50 14.41 9.85
N GLY A 195 13.82 14.65 9.79
CA GLY A 195 14.38 15.77 9.03
C GLY A 195 14.12 15.71 7.54
N GLN A 196 14.08 14.51 6.97
CA GLN A 196 13.72 14.30 5.57
C GLN A 196 12.23 14.59 5.33
N CYS A 197 11.36 14.15 6.23
CA CYS A 197 9.93 14.42 6.20
C CYS A 197 9.66 15.94 6.20
N LEU A 198 10.25 16.68 7.12
CA LEU A 198 10.09 18.13 7.18
C LEU A 198 10.50 18.82 5.87
N LYS A 199 11.60 18.38 5.24
CA LYS A 199 12.06 18.93 3.96
C LYS A 199 11.11 18.62 2.79
N THR A 200 10.28 17.60 2.90
CA THR A 200 9.29 17.22 1.86
C THR A 200 7.88 17.77 2.14
N MET A 201 7.61 18.30 3.32
CA MET A 201 6.28 18.86 3.63
C MET A 201 6.00 20.20 2.94
N ASN A 202 7.03 20.85 2.41
CA ASN A 202 6.93 22.15 1.71
C ASN A 202 6.13 23.20 2.53
N ILE A 203 6.57 23.41 3.77
CA ILE A 203 5.87 24.29 4.75
C ILE A 203 6.04 25.78 4.40
N ASP A 204 6.93 26.11 3.48
CA ASP A 204 7.28 27.48 3.07
C ASP A 204 6.45 28.00 1.88
N GLY A 205 5.34 27.33 1.54
CA GLY A 205 4.43 27.67 0.44
C GLY A 205 3.18 28.40 0.89
#